data_99d7bdd2ca24bc6958cb0e4abe0b7bd8
#
_entry.id   99d7bdd2ca24bc6958cb0e4abe0b7bd8
#
_cell.length_a   1.000
_cell.length_b   1.000
_cell.length_c   1.000
_cell.angle_alpha   90.00
_cell.angle_beta   90.00
_cell.angle_gamma   90.00
#
_symmetry.space_group_name_H-M   'P 1'
#
loop_
_entity.id
_entity.type
_entity.pdbx_description
1 polymer ?
#
loop_
_entity_poly.entity_id
_entity_poly.type
_entity_poly.pdbx_seq_one_letter_code
_entity_poly.pdbx_strand_id
1 'polypeptide(L)'
;MFPFNFFLAAFAGAFLTTLLALPLWRKWCLHTNLLDDPRDGKNYDAPKIHSGAVPLAGGFAVLTGILLPLIAGAGLIQFGLIKISFANLIAHGLERRGVELAVIALGAIAITILGWFDDKHELKPLPKLLGQFLIALLVALTCKRITLFVHSEAFSYAITILWLLTVINAFNFMDNMNGLCAGVGAIGAFIFALIAAANGEYLVAITGFLMCGALAGFLPWNFPNARAFLGDAGSHLIGYLLAVMAILPHFYTKQNLRPFAVLAPLFVLAIPLIDIAQVSLLRTFNKKPFWIGDTNHLSHRLTRIGLNRTRAVLLLWLFAAIIGAVACWL
;
A
#
# COMPACT_ATOMS: atom_id res chain seq x y z
N MET A 1 4.67 -21.67 -20.18
CA MET A 1 5.09 -20.34 -20.67
C MET A 1 4.75 -19.33 -19.58
N PHE A 2 5.68 -18.48 -19.17
CA PHE A 2 5.46 -17.49 -18.09
C PHE A 2 4.50 -16.38 -18.57
N PRO A 3 3.45 -15.98 -17.82
CA PRO A 3 2.39 -15.09 -18.29
C PRO A 3 2.79 -13.59 -18.27
N PHE A 4 3.98 -13.29 -18.80
CA PHE A 4 4.57 -11.95 -18.77
C PHE A 4 3.66 -10.87 -19.38
N ASN A 5 2.99 -11.20 -20.50
CA ASN A 5 2.11 -10.23 -21.17
C ASN A 5 0.91 -9.81 -20.30
N PHE A 6 0.42 -10.69 -19.43
CA PHE A 6 -0.65 -10.36 -18.47
C PHE A 6 -0.17 -9.41 -17.39
N PHE A 7 1.01 -9.66 -16.87
CA PHE A 7 1.59 -8.79 -15.85
C PHE A 7 1.87 -7.41 -16.39
N LEU A 8 2.39 -7.33 -17.63
CA LEU A 8 2.61 -6.07 -18.32
C LEU A 8 1.29 -5.35 -18.61
N ALA A 9 0.25 -6.08 -19.06
CA ALA A 9 -1.07 -5.50 -19.30
C ALA A 9 -1.73 -4.99 -18.01
N ALA A 10 -1.61 -5.72 -16.90
CA ALA A 10 -2.08 -5.30 -15.58
C ALA A 10 -1.37 -4.02 -15.11
N PHE A 11 -0.04 -3.99 -15.18
CA PHE A 11 0.75 -2.81 -14.85
C PHE A 11 0.37 -1.61 -15.72
N ALA A 12 0.40 -1.77 -17.05
CA ALA A 12 0.12 -0.69 -17.99
C ALA A 12 -1.33 -0.19 -17.87
N GLY A 13 -2.29 -1.12 -17.74
CA GLY A 13 -3.70 -0.78 -17.52
C GLY A 13 -3.91 0.06 -16.27
N ALA A 14 -3.31 -0.35 -15.15
CA ALA A 14 -3.40 0.37 -13.89
C ALA A 14 -2.68 1.72 -13.94
N PHE A 15 -1.49 1.77 -14.56
CA PHE A 15 -0.73 2.99 -14.77
C PHE A 15 -1.54 4.04 -15.55
N LEU A 16 -2.06 3.65 -16.72
CA LEU A 16 -2.84 4.54 -17.56
C LEU A 16 -4.15 4.96 -16.90
N THR A 17 -4.84 4.02 -16.23
CA THR A 17 -6.09 4.32 -15.53
C THR A 17 -5.86 5.34 -14.43
N THR A 18 -4.83 5.17 -13.60
CA THR A 18 -4.51 6.15 -12.54
C THR A 18 -4.13 7.50 -13.13
N LEU A 19 -3.26 7.52 -14.14
CA LEU A 19 -2.81 8.74 -14.80
C LEU A 19 -3.97 9.55 -15.38
N LEU A 20 -4.96 8.87 -15.98
CA LEU A 20 -6.15 9.49 -16.59
C LEU A 20 -7.25 9.82 -15.57
N ALA A 21 -7.40 9.04 -14.52
CA ALA A 21 -8.39 9.28 -13.46
C ALA A 21 -8.00 10.45 -12.55
N LEU A 22 -6.70 10.68 -12.37
CA LEU A 22 -6.21 11.65 -11.41
C LEU A 22 -6.66 13.10 -11.69
N PRO A 23 -6.67 13.62 -12.94
CA PRO A 23 -7.23 14.93 -13.24
C PRO A 23 -8.71 15.08 -12.84
N LEU A 24 -9.51 13.99 -12.99
CA LEU A 24 -10.93 13.98 -12.61
C LEU A 24 -11.09 14.05 -11.09
N TRP A 25 -10.37 13.20 -10.34
CA TRP A 25 -10.37 13.22 -8.89
C TRP A 25 -9.82 14.54 -8.34
N ARG A 26 -8.78 15.09 -8.96
CA ARG A 26 -8.26 16.41 -8.60
C ARG A 26 -9.31 17.51 -8.74
N LYS A 27 -10.06 17.52 -9.85
CA LYS A 27 -11.16 18.47 -10.08
C LYS A 27 -12.25 18.31 -9.02
N TRP A 28 -12.61 17.08 -8.67
CA TRP A 28 -13.58 16.79 -7.62
C TRP A 28 -13.10 17.29 -6.24
N CYS A 29 -11.83 17.03 -5.88
CA CYS A 29 -11.26 17.51 -4.62
C CYS A 29 -11.25 19.06 -4.54
N LEU A 30 -10.95 19.73 -5.64
CA LEU A 30 -11.03 21.21 -5.71
C LEU A 30 -12.46 21.69 -5.50
N HIS A 31 -13.45 21.01 -6.07
CA HIS A 31 -14.87 21.39 -5.94
C HIS A 31 -15.41 21.10 -4.53
N THR A 32 -14.96 20.03 -3.89
CA THR A 32 -15.40 19.63 -2.55
C THR A 32 -14.55 20.19 -1.42
N ASN A 33 -13.57 21.04 -1.74
CA ASN A 33 -12.60 21.62 -0.81
C ASN A 33 -11.83 20.56 0.00
N LEU A 34 -11.53 19.40 -0.61
CA LEU A 34 -10.68 18.36 -0.04
C LEU A 34 -9.21 18.65 -0.38
N LEU A 35 -8.63 19.59 0.36
CA LEU A 35 -7.32 20.16 0.10
C LEU A 35 -6.45 20.12 1.35
N ASP A 36 -5.15 19.89 1.15
CA ASP A 36 -4.15 20.17 2.16
C ASP A 36 -3.66 21.62 1.96
N ASP A 37 -4.11 22.56 2.81
CA ASP A 37 -3.73 23.97 2.74
C ASP A 37 -2.96 24.38 4.01
N PRO A 38 -1.70 24.82 3.89
CA PRO A 38 -0.92 25.30 5.04
C PRO A 38 -1.46 26.60 5.64
N ARG A 39 -2.42 27.27 4.98
CA ARG A 39 -2.98 28.56 5.39
C ARG A 39 -4.36 28.43 6.06
N ASP A 40 -4.82 27.21 6.33
CA ASP A 40 -6.16 26.95 6.91
C ASP A 40 -6.30 27.38 8.38
N GLY A 41 -5.25 27.94 8.97
CA GLY A 41 -5.25 28.46 10.35
C GLY A 41 -5.18 27.38 11.43
N LYS A 42 -5.02 26.12 11.05
CA LYS A 42 -4.89 25.02 12.00
C LYS A 42 -3.48 24.94 12.58
N ASN A 43 -3.39 24.64 13.86
CA ASN A 43 -2.11 24.38 14.51
C ASN A 43 -1.68 22.93 14.21
N TYR A 44 -0.72 22.78 13.30
CA TYR A 44 -0.13 21.48 12.99
C TYR A 44 1.05 21.21 13.91
N ASP A 45 1.16 19.97 14.41
CA ASP A 45 2.29 19.51 15.25
C ASP A 45 3.65 19.63 14.53
N ALA A 46 3.62 19.57 13.18
CA ALA A 46 4.79 19.81 12.33
C ALA A 46 4.44 20.83 11.24
N PRO A 47 5.35 21.81 10.92
CA PRO A 47 5.09 22.82 9.92
C PRO A 47 4.91 22.18 8.52
N LYS A 48 3.83 22.55 7.83
CA LYS A 48 3.62 22.16 6.43
C LYS A 48 4.66 22.82 5.53
N ILE A 49 5.11 22.10 4.55
CA ILE A 49 6.33 22.42 3.78
C ILE A 49 6.01 23.03 2.41
N HIS A 50 4.74 22.94 1.97
CA HIS A 50 4.27 23.51 0.70
C HIS A 50 3.62 24.89 0.92
N SER A 51 3.67 25.73 -0.12
CA SER A 51 3.20 27.13 -0.03
C SER A 51 1.77 27.34 -0.52
N GLY A 52 1.11 26.32 -1.08
CA GLY A 52 -0.23 26.41 -1.66
C GLY A 52 -1.09 25.22 -1.36
N ALA A 53 -2.42 25.35 -1.51
CA ALA A 53 -3.37 24.28 -1.34
C ALA A 53 -3.18 23.18 -2.39
N VAL A 54 -3.03 21.92 -1.96
CA VAL A 54 -2.81 20.76 -2.82
C VAL A 54 -3.97 19.76 -2.64
N PRO A 55 -4.63 19.31 -3.73
CA PRO A 55 -5.73 18.35 -3.64
C PRO A 55 -5.29 16.98 -3.14
N LEU A 56 -6.08 16.38 -2.23
CA LEU A 56 -5.89 15.03 -1.68
C LEU A 56 -6.56 13.98 -2.59
N ALA A 57 -6.11 13.92 -3.86
CA ALA A 57 -6.75 13.13 -4.91
C ALA A 57 -6.09 11.76 -5.15
N GLY A 58 -4.90 11.54 -4.60
CA GLY A 58 -4.07 10.39 -4.93
C GLY A 58 -4.69 9.06 -4.54
N GLY A 59 -5.23 8.96 -3.32
CA GLY A 59 -5.85 7.72 -2.83
C GLY A 59 -6.98 7.23 -3.73
N PHE A 60 -7.88 8.12 -4.13
CA PHE A 60 -8.99 7.79 -5.04
C PHE A 60 -8.51 7.39 -6.43
N ALA A 61 -7.51 8.10 -6.97
CA ALA A 61 -6.96 7.77 -8.28
C ALA A 61 -6.25 6.42 -8.30
N VAL A 62 -5.47 6.10 -7.25
CA VAL A 62 -4.81 4.81 -7.09
C VAL A 62 -5.82 3.69 -6.92
N LEU A 63 -6.85 3.86 -6.07
CA LEU A 63 -7.93 2.88 -5.92
C LEU A 63 -8.64 2.62 -7.26
N THR A 64 -8.99 3.68 -8.00
CA THR A 64 -9.59 3.58 -9.33
C THR A 64 -8.66 2.83 -10.29
N GLY A 65 -7.36 3.16 -10.26
CA GLY A 65 -6.32 2.53 -11.07
C GLY A 65 -6.12 1.04 -10.79
N ILE A 66 -6.43 0.57 -9.60
CA ILE A 66 -6.38 -0.84 -9.24
C ILE A 66 -7.70 -1.55 -9.59
N LEU A 67 -8.82 -1.01 -9.13
CA LEU A 67 -10.12 -1.70 -9.20
C LEU A 67 -10.68 -1.73 -10.63
N LEU A 68 -10.57 -0.66 -11.41
CA LEU A 68 -11.16 -0.62 -12.76
C LEU A 68 -10.53 -1.64 -13.70
N PRO A 69 -9.19 -1.73 -13.84
CA PRO A 69 -8.57 -2.77 -14.67
C PRO A 69 -8.77 -4.18 -14.11
N LEU A 70 -8.82 -4.34 -12.78
CA LEU A 70 -9.11 -5.63 -12.15
C LEU A 70 -10.51 -6.15 -12.55
N ILE A 71 -11.54 -5.31 -12.39
CA ILE A 71 -12.93 -5.66 -12.72
C ILE A 71 -13.08 -5.86 -14.23
N ALA A 72 -12.51 -4.97 -15.05
CA ALA A 72 -12.54 -5.11 -16.51
C ALA A 72 -11.86 -6.39 -16.98
N GLY A 73 -10.66 -6.69 -16.46
CA GLY A 73 -9.92 -7.91 -16.79
C GLY A 73 -10.66 -9.18 -16.37
N ALA A 74 -11.21 -9.21 -15.15
CA ALA A 74 -12.01 -10.32 -14.66
C ALA A 74 -13.25 -10.56 -15.55
N GLY A 75 -13.96 -9.48 -15.91
CA GLY A 75 -15.11 -9.54 -16.82
C GLY A 75 -14.75 -10.05 -18.20
N LEU A 76 -13.68 -9.52 -18.80
CA LEU A 76 -13.22 -9.98 -20.13
C LEU A 76 -12.87 -11.47 -20.15
N ILE A 77 -12.29 -11.99 -19.07
CA ILE A 77 -11.98 -13.42 -18.93
C ILE A 77 -13.27 -14.23 -18.76
N GLN A 78 -14.17 -13.78 -17.88
CA GLN A 78 -15.40 -14.53 -17.57
C GLN A 78 -16.35 -14.60 -18.75
N PHE A 79 -16.43 -13.57 -19.57
CA PHE A 79 -17.24 -13.57 -20.80
C PHE A 79 -16.53 -14.20 -22.00
N GLY A 80 -15.34 -14.78 -21.82
CA GLY A 80 -14.61 -15.48 -22.88
C GLY A 80 -14.12 -14.58 -24.02
N LEU A 81 -14.07 -13.27 -23.80
CA LEU A 81 -13.63 -12.29 -24.79
C LEU A 81 -12.11 -12.32 -25.01
N ILE A 82 -11.38 -12.85 -24.07
CA ILE A 82 -9.93 -13.08 -24.16
C ILE A 82 -9.66 -14.58 -24.20
N LYS A 83 -9.31 -15.09 -25.37
CA LYS A 83 -8.91 -16.49 -25.58
C LYS A 83 -7.39 -16.62 -25.47
N ILE A 84 -6.88 -16.76 -24.28
CA ILE A 84 -5.44 -16.95 -24.05
C ILE A 84 -5.22 -18.21 -23.20
N SER A 85 -4.11 -18.91 -23.40
CA SER A 85 -3.77 -20.19 -22.74
C SER A 85 -3.83 -20.13 -21.20
N PHE A 86 -3.66 -18.95 -20.61
CA PHE A 86 -3.71 -18.73 -19.16
C PHE A 86 -5.07 -18.22 -18.64
N ALA A 87 -6.03 -17.87 -19.53
CA ALA A 87 -7.35 -17.39 -19.12
C ALA A 87 -8.06 -18.43 -18.24
N ASN A 88 -7.97 -19.68 -18.57
CA ASN A 88 -8.56 -20.77 -17.78
C ASN A 88 -7.93 -20.90 -16.39
N LEU A 89 -6.62 -20.67 -16.26
CA LEU A 89 -5.94 -20.72 -14.97
C LEU A 89 -6.35 -19.56 -14.06
N ILE A 90 -6.50 -18.36 -14.63
CA ILE A 90 -6.97 -17.18 -13.91
C ILE A 90 -8.46 -17.32 -13.58
N ALA A 91 -9.29 -17.82 -14.49
CA ALA A 91 -10.71 -18.09 -14.26
C ALA A 91 -10.90 -19.09 -13.10
N HIS A 92 -10.15 -20.19 -13.11
CA HIS A 92 -10.18 -21.16 -12.01
C HIS A 92 -9.72 -20.53 -10.67
N GLY A 93 -8.72 -19.65 -10.70
CA GLY A 93 -8.29 -18.88 -9.52
C GLY A 93 -9.38 -17.94 -9.00
N LEU A 94 -10.09 -17.26 -9.91
CA LEU A 94 -11.23 -16.38 -9.58
C LEU A 94 -12.40 -17.17 -8.99
N GLU A 95 -12.76 -18.32 -9.55
CA GLU A 95 -13.80 -19.19 -9.00
C GLU A 95 -13.46 -19.68 -7.58
N ARG A 96 -12.22 -20.08 -7.36
CA ARG A 96 -11.78 -20.63 -6.07
C ARG A 96 -11.56 -19.58 -4.99
N ARG A 97 -11.09 -18.38 -5.34
CA ARG A 97 -10.71 -17.31 -4.41
C ARG A 97 -11.53 -16.01 -4.60
N GLY A 98 -12.65 -16.07 -5.31
CA GLY A 98 -13.46 -14.89 -5.63
C GLY A 98 -13.97 -14.19 -4.37
N VAL A 99 -14.36 -14.94 -3.34
CA VAL A 99 -14.80 -14.37 -2.05
C VAL A 99 -13.64 -13.65 -1.35
N GLU A 100 -12.45 -14.25 -1.30
CA GLU A 100 -11.26 -13.62 -0.70
C GLU A 100 -10.92 -12.30 -1.43
N LEU A 101 -10.95 -12.32 -2.76
CA LEU A 101 -10.67 -11.13 -3.58
C LEU A 101 -11.75 -10.06 -3.39
N ALA A 102 -13.01 -10.44 -3.32
CA ALA A 102 -14.10 -9.51 -3.07
C ALA A 102 -13.96 -8.82 -1.70
N VAL A 103 -13.59 -9.59 -0.66
CA VAL A 103 -13.33 -9.05 0.69
C VAL A 103 -12.12 -8.12 0.69
N ILE A 104 -11.04 -8.48 -0.01
CA ILE A 104 -9.87 -7.61 -0.14
C ILE A 104 -10.24 -6.30 -0.86
N ALA A 105 -11.02 -6.37 -1.94
CA ALA A 105 -11.47 -5.19 -2.68
C ALA A 105 -12.41 -4.31 -1.82
N LEU A 106 -13.36 -4.92 -1.11
CA LEU A 106 -14.22 -4.20 -0.16
C LEU A 106 -13.41 -3.56 0.98
N GLY A 107 -12.44 -4.26 1.51
CA GLY A 107 -11.51 -3.72 2.50
C GLY A 107 -10.69 -2.54 1.96
N ALA A 108 -10.23 -2.61 0.71
CA ALA A 108 -9.54 -1.50 0.04
C ALA A 108 -10.44 -0.28 -0.13
N ILE A 109 -11.69 -0.47 -0.49
CA ILE A 109 -12.70 0.61 -0.55
C ILE A 109 -12.95 1.18 0.84
N ALA A 110 -13.21 0.32 1.83
CA ALA A 110 -13.50 0.73 3.21
C ALA A 110 -12.35 1.51 3.85
N ILE A 111 -11.10 1.06 3.67
CA ILE A 111 -9.93 1.74 4.23
C ILE A 111 -9.68 3.10 3.54
N THR A 112 -9.94 3.19 2.23
CA THR A 112 -9.86 4.45 1.48
C THR A 112 -10.94 5.43 1.96
N ILE A 113 -12.16 4.96 2.21
CA ILE A 113 -13.24 5.78 2.78
C ILE A 113 -12.87 6.25 4.18
N LEU A 114 -12.34 5.37 5.03
CA LEU A 114 -11.88 5.74 6.37
C LEU A 114 -10.80 6.83 6.32
N GLY A 115 -9.80 6.68 5.44
CA GLY A 115 -8.77 7.67 5.24
C GLY A 115 -9.31 8.99 4.67
N TRP A 116 -10.30 8.93 3.78
CA TRP A 116 -10.99 10.13 3.31
C TRP A 116 -11.74 10.87 4.43
N PHE A 117 -12.41 10.14 5.32
CA PHE A 117 -13.02 10.75 6.50
C PHE A 117 -11.98 11.41 7.41
N ASP A 118 -10.81 10.79 7.53
CA ASP A 118 -9.70 11.32 8.29
C ASP A 118 -9.13 12.60 7.63
N ASP A 119 -8.86 12.57 6.34
CA ASP A 119 -8.43 13.74 5.55
C ASP A 119 -9.39 14.94 5.68
N LYS A 120 -10.70 14.67 5.80
CA LYS A 120 -11.73 15.70 5.85
C LYS A 120 -12.02 16.23 7.27
N HIS A 121 -12.00 15.35 8.27
CA HIS A 121 -12.51 15.63 9.61
C HIS A 121 -11.46 15.53 10.72
N GLU A 122 -10.21 15.13 10.39
CA GLU A 122 -9.13 14.92 11.37
C GLU A 122 -9.59 14.04 12.53
N LEU A 123 -9.82 12.77 12.23
CA LEU A 123 -10.34 11.81 13.19
C LEU A 123 -9.42 11.68 14.41
N LYS A 124 -10.03 11.56 15.59
CA LYS A 124 -9.27 11.20 16.79
C LYS A 124 -8.63 9.82 16.60
N PRO A 125 -7.47 9.55 17.23
CA PRO A 125 -6.72 8.30 17.04
C PRO A 125 -7.54 7.03 17.29
N LEU A 126 -8.42 7.03 18.31
CA LEU A 126 -9.19 5.84 18.67
C LEU A 126 -10.26 5.45 17.62
N PRO A 127 -11.13 6.34 17.11
CA PRO A 127 -12.03 6.02 16.00
C PRO A 127 -11.31 5.56 14.73
N LYS A 128 -10.18 6.19 14.37
CA LYS A 128 -9.34 5.80 13.25
C LYS A 128 -8.83 4.36 13.42
N LEU A 129 -8.24 4.06 14.58
CA LEU A 129 -7.72 2.73 14.88
C LEU A 129 -8.83 1.67 14.94
N LEU A 130 -10.01 2.00 15.48
CA LEU A 130 -11.16 1.09 15.52
C LEU A 130 -11.66 0.76 14.11
N GLY A 131 -11.75 1.73 13.22
CA GLY A 131 -12.10 1.50 11.81
C GLY A 131 -11.11 0.58 11.11
N GLN A 132 -9.80 0.83 11.28
CA GLN A 132 -8.74 -0.03 10.76
C GLN A 132 -8.84 -1.46 11.36
N PHE A 133 -9.10 -1.59 12.66
CA PHE A 133 -9.28 -2.87 13.35
C PHE A 133 -10.43 -3.69 12.77
N LEU A 134 -11.60 -3.07 12.53
CA LEU A 134 -12.75 -3.77 11.96
C LEU A 134 -12.48 -4.28 10.54
N ILE A 135 -11.76 -3.51 9.73
CA ILE A 135 -11.34 -3.93 8.39
C ILE A 135 -10.31 -5.07 8.48
N ALA A 136 -9.34 -4.96 9.39
CA ALA A 136 -8.35 -6.00 9.62
C ALA A 136 -8.98 -7.30 10.15
N LEU A 137 -9.97 -7.20 11.02
CA LEU A 137 -10.75 -8.33 11.53
C LEU A 137 -11.52 -9.04 10.40
N LEU A 138 -12.17 -8.27 9.51
CA LEU A 138 -12.86 -8.84 8.34
C LEU A 138 -11.90 -9.66 7.46
N VAL A 139 -10.71 -9.13 7.20
CA VAL A 139 -9.67 -9.84 6.43
C VAL A 139 -9.20 -11.09 7.18
N ALA A 140 -8.94 -10.99 8.48
CA ALA A 140 -8.49 -12.13 9.29
C ALA A 140 -9.54 -13.25 9.40
N LEU A 141 -10.83 -12.92 9.33
CA LEU A 141 -11.93 -13.89 9.35
C LEU A 141 -12.11 -14.62 8.01
N THR A 142 -11.76 -13.99 6.88
CA THR A 142 -12.11 -14.49 5.55
C THR A 142 -10.92 -14.92 4.71
N CYS A 143 -9.75 -14.33 4.94
CA CYS A 143 -8.54 -14.62 4.17
C CYS A 143 -7.57 -15.52 4.96
N LYS A 144 -6.45 -15.86 4.31
CA LYS A 144 -5.35 -16.54 4.98
C LYS A 144 -4.82 -15.72 6.15
N ARG A 145 -4.33 -16.40 7.18
CA ARG A 145 -3.81 -15.81 8.39
C ARG A 145 -2.34 -16.15 8.60
N ILE A 146 -1.65 -15.30 9.33
CA ILE A 146 -0.29 -15.55 9.79
C ILE A 146 -0.37 -16.58 10.95
N THR A 147 0.40 -17.67 10.88
CA THR A 147 0.44 -18.70 11.93
C THR A 147 1.76 -18.76 12.68
N LEU A 148 2.87 -18.40 12.03
CA LEU A 148 4.25 -18.46 12.59
C LEU A 148 4.54 -19.79 13.31
N PHE A 149 4.06 -20.91 12.74
CA PHE A 149 4.19 -22.28 13.29
C PHE A 149 3.51 -22.49 14.65
N VAL A 150 2.71 -21.54 15.14
CA VAL A 150 1.94 -21.65 16.39
C VAL A 150 0.55 -22.22 16.08
N HIS A 151 0.18 -23.32 16.75
CA HIS A 151 -1.09 -24.02 16.55
C HIS A 151 -2.23 -23.41 17.42
N SER A 152 -2.33 -22.10 17.48
CA SER A 152 -3.40 -21.38 18.19
C SER A 152 -4.13 -20.45 17.25
N GLU A 153 -5.44 -20.66 17.10
CA GLU A 153 -6.29 -19.78 16.29
C GLU A 153 -6.32 -18.35 16.83
N ALA A 154 -6.45 -18.20 18.14
CA ALA A 154 -6.45 -16.89 18.79
C ALA A 154 -5.15 -16.14 18.51
N PHE A 155 -3.99 -16.81 18.57
CA PHE A 155 -2.71 -16.23 18.18
C PHE A 155 -2.71 -15.79 16.71
N SER A 156 -3.21 -16.67 15.83
CA SER A 156 -3.25 -16.40 14.38
C SER A 156 -4.11 -15.17 14.06
N TYR A 157 -5.27 -15.02 14.67
CA TYR A 157 -6.09 -13.81 14.55
C TYR A 157 -5.37 -12.57 15.07
N ALA A 158 -4.85 -12.65 16.30
CA ALA A 158 -4.19 -11.51 16.93
C ALA A 158 -2.99 -11.01 16.14
N ILE A 159 -2.10 -11.91 15.69
CA ILE A 159 -0.90 -11.52 14.95
C ILE A 159 -1.25 -11.00 13.55
N THR A 160 -2.28 -11.53 12.89
CA THR A 160 -2.72 -11.06 11.58
C THR A 160 -3.31 -9.64 11.67
N ILE A 161 -4.16 -9.39 12.67
CA ILE A 161 -4.73 -8.06 12.90
C ILE A 161 -3.62 -7.07 13.27
N LEU A 162 -2.73 -7.44 14.18
CA LEU A 162 -1.59 -6.59 14.57
C LEU A 162 -0.70 -6.24 13.37
N TRP A 163 -0.43 -7.22 12.50
CA TRP A 163 0.34 -7.02 11.27
C TRP A 163 -0.34 -5.99 10.34
N LEU A 164 -1.64 -6.17 10.05
CA LEU A 164 -2.40 -5.25 9.21
C LEU A 164 -2.38 -3.83 9.79
N LEU A 165 -2.67 -3.67 11.08
CA LEU A 165 -2.64 -2.37 11.75
C LEU A 165 -1.25 -1.74 11.69
N THR A 166 -0.20 -2.52 11.93
CA THR A 166 1.18 -2.03 11.93
C THR A 166 1.57 -1.52 10.55
N VAL A 167 1.31 -2.27 9.48
CA VAL A 167 1.71 -1.89 8.13
C VAL A 167 0.88 -0.71 7.62
N ILE A 168 -0.45 -0.68 7.87
CA ILE A 168 -1.30 0.45 7.52
C ILE A 168 -0.75 1.75 8.14
N ASN A 169 -0.46 1.73 9.44
CA ASN A 169 0.05 2.92 10.12
C ASN A 169 1.51 3.24 9.77
N ALA A 170 2.33 2.25 9.42
CA ALA A 170 3.69 2.48 8.94
C ALA A 170 3.71 3.28 7.63
N PHE A 171 2.85 2.94 6.68
CA PHE A 171 2.72 3.70 5.43
C PHE A 171 2.09 5.08 5.65
N ASN A 172 1.12 5.19 6.56
CA ASN A 172 0.54 6.48 6.91
C ASN A 172 1.59 7.43 7.54
N PHE A 173 2.40 6.96 8.48
CA PHE A 173 3.47 7.74 9.10
C PHE A 173 4.58 8.12 8.10
N MET A 174 4.86 7.25 7.13
CA MET A 174 5.89 7.49 6.12
C MET A 174 5.45 8.49 5.04
N ASP A 175 4.16 8.84 4.92
CA ASP A 175 3.65 9.80 3.91
C ASP A 175 3.93 11.25 4.30
N ASN A 176 5.19 11.55 4.59
CA ASN A 176 5.67 12.85 5.06
C ASN A 176 6.50 13.62 4.01
N MET A 177 6.79 13.02 2.84
CA MET A 177 7.49 13.65 1.72
C MET A 177 6.94 13.18 0.37
N ASN A 178 6.94 14.11 -0.60
CA ASN A 178 6.47 13.83 -1.96
C ASN A 178 7.14 12.57 -2.55
N GLY A 179 6.35 11.65 -3.03
CA GLY A 179 6.80 10.41 -3.67
C GLY A 179 7.26 9.31 -2.71
N LEU A 180 7.51 9.60 -1.44
CA LEU A 180 8.11 8.61 -0.54
C LEU A 180 7.19 7.40 -0.34
N CYS A 181 5.97 7.62 0.14
CA CYS A 181 4.99 6.57 0.39
C CYS A 181 4.63 5.80 -0.90
N ALA A 182 4.29 6.53 -1.97
CA ALA A 182 3.93 5.92 -3.25
C ALA A 182 5.07 5.14 -3.90
N GLY A 183 6.31 5.66 -3.85
CA GLY A 183 7.46 5.00 -4.45
C GLY A 183 7.90 3.75 -3.70
N VAL A 184 7.99 3.82 -2.36
CA VAL A 184 8.29 2.63 -1.54
C VAL A 184 7.17 1.60 -1.67
N GLY A 185 5.91 2.05 -1.72
CA GLY A 185 4.76 1.18 -1.97
C GLY A 185 4.81 0.49 -3.34
N ALA A 186 5.19 1.21 -4.41
CA ALA A 186 5.34 0.65 -5.75
C ALA A 186 6.45 -0.41 -5.80
N ILE A 187 7.59 -0.14 -5.17
CA ILE A 187 8.71 -1.09 -5.06
C ILE A 187 8.27 -2.35 -4.29
N GLY A 188 7.60 -2.19 -3.16
CA GLY A 188 7.09 -3.31 -2.37
C GLY A 188 6.09 -4.16 -3.14
N ALA A 189 5.12 -3.53 -3.83
CA ALA A 189 4.14 -4.20 -4.66
C ALA A 189 4.80 -4.97 -5.82
N PHE A 190 5.81 -4.38 -6.47
CA PHE A 190 6.57 -5.04 -7.54
C PHE A 190 7.30 -6.28 -7.04
N ILE A 191 7.99 -6.19 -5.90
CA ILE A 191 8.74 -7.34 -5.33
C ILE A 191 7.79 -8.45 -4.90
N PHE A 192 6.68 -8.14 -4.21
CA PHE A 192 5.66 -9.14 -3.88
C PHE A 192 5.06 -9.79 -5.13
N ALA A 193 4.83 -9.00 -6.20
CA ALA A 193 4.34 -9.54 -7.47
C ALA A 193 5.35 -10.52 -8.09
N LEU A 194 6.64 -10.24 -8.06
CA LEU A 194 7.68 -11.14 -8.54
C LEU A 194 7.74 -12.44 -7.72
N ILE A 195 7.72 -12.34 -6.40
CA ILE A 195 7.72 -13.50 -5.50
C ILE A 195 6.49 -14.37 -5.76
N ALA A 196 5.28 -13.78 -5.85
CA ALA A 196 4.05 -14.49 -6.14
C ALA A 196 4.08 -15.16 -7.54
N ALA A 197 4.60 -14.45 -8.54
CA ALA A 197 4.74 -14.99 -9.90
C ALA A 197 5.72 -16.18 -9.96
N ALA A 198 6.84 -16.09 -9.25
CA ALA A 198 7.81 -17.19 -9.15
C ALA A 198 7.22 -18.43 -8.46
N ASN A 199 6.32 -18.23 -7.49
CA ASN A 199 5.62 -19.31 -6.79
C ASN A 199 4.37 -19.82 -7.53
N GLY A 200 4.08 -19.32 -8.75
CA GLY A 200 2.90 -19.73 -9.53
C GLY A 200 1.57 -19.13 -9.02
N GLU A 201 1.60 -18.19 -8.10
CA GLU A 201 0.43 -17.52 -7.55
C GLU A 201 0.02 -16.32 -8.43
N TYR A 202 -0.33 -16.60 -9.67
CA TYR A 202 -0.52 -15.58 -10.72
C TYR A 202 -1.57 -14.52 -10.40
N LEU A 203 -2.62 -14.87 -9.66
CA LEU A 203 -3.66 -13.92 -9.26
C LEU A 203 -3.12 -12.88 -8.27
N VAL A 204 -2.31 -13.32 -7.30
CA VAL A 204 -1.61 -12.43 -6.36
C VAL A 204 -0.58 -11.57 -7.10
N ALA A 205 0.15 -12.16 -8.06
CA ALA A 205 1.09 -11.43 -8.90
C ALA A 205 0.40 -10.32 -9.70
N ILE A 206 -0.76 -10.60 -10.33
CA ILE A 206 -1.54 -9.60 -11.07
C ILE A 206 -1.95 -8.45 -10.16
N THR A 207 -2.46 -8.72 -8.96
CA THR A 207 -2.85 -7.65 -8.02
C THR A 207 -1.65 -6.79 -7.63
N GLY A 208 -0.46 -7.37 -7.46
CA GLY A 208 0.76 -6.63 -7.20
C GLY A 208 1.21 -5.77 -8.38
N PHE A 209 1.13 -6.29 -9.62
CA PHE A 209 1.43 -5.48 -10.81
C PHE A 209 0.40 -4.37 -11.04
N LEU A 210 -0.89 -4.59 -10.75
CA LEU A 210 -1.91 -3.53 -10.78
C LEU A 210 -1.57 -2.43 -9.76
N MET A 211 -1.24 -2.80 -8.54
CA MET A 211 -0.86 -1.84 -7.51
C MET A 211 0.40 -1.06 -7.88
N CYS A 212 1.45 -1.75 -8.35
CA CYS A 212 2.68 -1.12 -8.81
C CYS A 212 2.42 -0.14 -9.95
N GLY A 213 1.61 -0.53 -10.95
CA GLY A 213 1.22 0.33 -12.07
C GLY A 213 0.43 1.54 -11.63
N ALA A 214 -0.56 1.37 -10.74
CA ALA A 214 -1.35 2.47 -10.22
C ALA A 214 -0.50 3.50 -9.47
N LEU A 215 0.42 3.05 -8.63
CA LEU A 215 1.34 3.93 -7.90
C LEU A 215 2.33 4.62 -8.84
N ALA A 216 2.86 3.92 -9.83
CA ALA A 216 3.71 4.50 -10.85
C ALA A 216 2.97 5.57 -11.68
N GLY A 217 1.67 5.37 -11.97
CA GLY A 217 0.81 6.36 -12.66
C GLY A 217 0.49 7.59 -11.79
N PHE A 218 0.51 7.46 -10.46
CA PHE A 218 0.35 8.57 -9.53
C PHE A 218 1.63 9.41 -9.38
N LEU A 219 2.82 8.79 -9.38
CA LEU A 219 4.10 9.45 -9.12
C LEU A 219 4.36 10.72 -9.95
N PRO A 220 4.06 10.83 -11.26
CA PRO A 220 4.26 12.05 -12.03
C PRO A 220 3.49 13.28 -11.51
N TRP A 221 2.45 13.07 -10.72
CA TRP A 221 1.65 14.13 -10.11
C TRP A 221 2.08 14.49 -8.69
N ASN A 222 2.90 13.63 -8.08
CA ASN A 222 3.31 13.79 -6.69
C ASN A 222 4.81 14.08 -6.55
N PHE A 223 5.66 13.55 -7.42
CA PHE A 223 7.11 13.65 -7.30
C PHE A 223 7.76 14.26 -8.54
N PRO A 224 8.80 15.11 -8.38
CA PRO A 224 9.32 15.65 -7.11
C PRO A 224 8.46 16.81 -6.56
N ASN A 225 7.68 17.48 -7.40
CA ASN A 225 6.83 18.63 -7.06
C ASN A 225 5.36 18.21 -7.10
N ALA A 226 4.72 18.14 -5.95
CA ALA A 226 3.36 17.65 -5.85
C ALA A 226 2.33 18.61 -6.45
N ARG A 227 1.48 18.07 -7.33
CA ARG A 227 0.25 18.67 -7.86
C ARG A 227 -1.00 17.99 -7.29
N ALA A 228 -0.81 16.84 -6.64
CA ALA A 228 -1.79 16.10 -5.87
C ALA A 228 -1.06 15.33 -4.77
N PHE A 229 -1.63 15.28 -3.58
CA PHE A 229 -1.17 14.43 -2.49
C PHE A 229 -1.93 13.12 -2.46
N LEU A 230 -1.32 12.12 -1.83
CA LEU A 230 -1.87 10.80 -1.62
C LEU A 230 -3.03 10.86 -0.60
N GLY A 231 -2.83 11.62 0.47
CA GLY A 231 -3.73 11.73 1.61
C GLY A 231 -3.76 10.47 2.48
N ASP A 232 -4.47 10.54 3.60
CA ASP A 232 -4.70 9.38 4.46
C ASP A 232 -5.51 8.30 3.73
N ALA A 233 -6.41 8.70 2.83
CA ALA A 233 -7.10 7.79 1.92
C ALA A 233 -6.13 6.90 1.12
N GLY A 234 -5.03 7.45 0.64
CA GLY A 234 -4.09 6.69 -0.18
C GLY A 234 -3.01 5.98 0.63
N SER A 235 -2.46 6.59 1.66
CA SER A 235 -1.43 5.97 2.49
C SER A 235 -1.97 4.74 3.24
N HIS A 236 -3.21 4.80 3.76
CA HIS A 236 -3.89 3.65 4.34
C HIS A 236 -4.17 2.55 3.31
N LEU A 237 -4.61 2.92 2.10
CA LEU A 237 -4.84 1.97 1.01
C LEU A 237 -3.56 1.20 0.66
N ILE A 238 -2.43 1.91 0.51
CA ILE A 238 -1.14 1.29 0.20
C ILE A 238 -0.72 0.33 1.32
N GLY A 239 -0.77 0.79 2.57
CA GLY A 239 -0.42 -0.03 3.72
C GLY A 239 -1.30 -1.27 3.83
N TYR A 240 -2.61 -1.12 3.65
CA TYR A 240 -3.58 -2.22 3.65
C TYR A 240 -3.27 -3.28 2.59
N LEU A 241 -3.12 -2.86 1.33
CA LEU A 241 -2.89 -3.80 0.23
C LEU A 241 -1.54 -4.52 0.37
N LEU A 242 -0.48 -3.82 0.77
CA LEU A 242 0.82 -4.44 1.00
C LEU A 242 0.81 -5.39 2.20
N ALA A 243 0.09 -5.04 3.27
CA ALA A 243 -0.08 -5.94 4.41
C ALA A 243 -0.81 -7.23 4.01
N VAL A 244 -1.85 -7.13 3.18
CA VAL A 244 -2.57 -8.28 2.62
C VAL A 244 -1.68 -9.08 1.68
N MET A 245 -0.97 -8.43 0.76
CA MET A 245 -0.03 -9.10 -0.15
C MET A 245 1.09 -9.83 0.57
N ALA A 246 1.48 -9.37 1.76
CA ALA A 246 2.46 -10.05 2.61
C ALA A 246 1.94 -11.35 3.24
N ILE A 247 0.63 -11.56 3.28
CA ILE A 247 -0.01 -12.75 3.87
C ILE A 247 -0.43 -13.77 2.81
N LEU A 248 -0.85 -13.29 1.62
CA LEU A 248 -1.43 -14.13 0.57
C LEU A 248 -0.48 -15.19 0.00
N PRO A 249 0.80 -14.87 -0.33
CA PRO A 249 1.73 -15.86 -0.85
C PRO A 249 2.10 -16.90 0.21
N HIS A 250 2.25 -18.15 -0.25
CA HIS A 250 2.81 -19.20 0.57
C HIS A 250 4.35 -19.12 0.53
N PHE A 251 4.95 -18.37 1.45
CA PHE A 251 6.41 -18.28 1.55
C PHE A 251 7.08 -19.59 1.97
N TYR A 252 6.39 -20.42 2.77
CA TYR A 252 6.87 -21.73 3.18
C TYR A 252 5.86 -22.80 2.79
N THR A 253 6.25 -23.70 1.88
CA THR A 253 5.40 -24.81 1.40
C THR A 253 6.19 -26.11 1.40
N LYS A 254 5.50 -27.27 1.22
CA LYS A 254 6.17 -28.56 1.06
C LYS A 254 7.07 -28.62 -0.19
N GLN A 255 6.80 -27.77 -1.20
CA GLN A 255 7.61 -27.64 -2.40
C GLN A 255 8.75 -26.62 -2.21
N ASN A 256 8.61 -25.66 -1.29
CA ASN A 256 9.62 -24.67 -0.97
C ASN A 256 9.91 -24.71 0.55
N LEU A 257 10.85 -25.55 0.92
CA LEU A 257 11.27 -25.78 2.31
C LEU A 257 12.30 -24.74 2.77
N ARG A 258 12.19 -23.50 2.35
CA ARG A 258 13.08 -22.41 2.81
C ARG A 258 12.49 -21.74 4.05
N PRO A 259 12.94 -22.09 5.27
CA PRO A 259 12.32 -21.57 6.50
C PRO A 259 12.45 -20.05 6.63
N PHE A 260 13.50 -19.45 6.06
CA PHE A 260 13.71 -18.00 6.07
C PHE A 260 12.79 -17.23 5.11
N ALA A 261 12.10 -17.90 4.18
CA ALA A 261 11.14 -17.25 3.28
C ALA A 261 9.99 -16.58 4.05
N VAL A 262 9.68 -17.03 5.27
CA VAL A 262 8.71 -16.39 6.17
C VAL A 262 9.12 -14.96 6.54
N LEU A 263 10.41 -14.62 6.45
CA LEU A 263 10.91 -13.27 6.72
C LEU A 263 10.80 -12.34 5.50
N ALA A 264 10.50 -12.85 4.31
CA ALA A 264 10.42 -12.06 3.08
C ALA A 264 9.56 -10.78 3.22
N PRO A 265 8.36 -10.80 3.85
CA PRO A 265 7.58 -9.61 4.08
C PRO A 265 8.31 -8.53 4.89
N LEU A 266 9.13 -8.90 5.86
CA LEU A 266 9.89 -7.96 6.69
C LEU A 266 10.98 -7.26 5.87
N PHE A 267 11.61 -7.95 4.92
CA PHE A 267 12.59 -7.37 4.02
C PHE A 267 11.93 -6.45 2.99
N VAL A 268 10.82 -6.87 2.37
CA VAL A 268 10.08 -6.05 1.40
C VAL A 268 9.57 -4.76 2.04
N LEU A 269 9.09 -4.82 3.27
CA LEU A 269 8.53 -3.69 4.02
C LEU A 269 9.50 -3.10 5.05
N ALA A 270 10.81 -3.35 4.89
CA ALA A 270 11.80 -2.94 5.89
C ALA A 270 11.80 -1.43 6.15
N ILE A 271 11.72 -0.60 5.11
CA ILE A 271 11.78 0.86 5.27
C ILE A 271 10.62 1.39 6.11
N PRO A 272 9.33 1.14 5.79
CA PRO A 272 8.23 1.62 6.61
C PRO A 272 8.22 1.00 8.02
N LEU A 273 8.62 -0.28 8.17
CA LEU A 273 8.66 -0.94 9.48
C LEU A 273 9.77 -0.38 10.38
N ILE A 274 10.94 -0.09 9.83
CA ILE A 274 12.05 0.54 10.57
C ILE A 274 11.65 1.97 10.95
N ASP A 275 11.03 2.73 10.04
CA ASP A 275 10.61 4.11 10.29
C ASP A 275 9.59 4.17 11.44
N ILE A 276 8.51 3.39 11.39
CA ILE A 276 7.50 3.37 12.46
C ILE A 276 8.10 2.88 13.79
N ALA A 277 8.94 1.85 13.77
CA ALA A 277 9.58 1.34 14.99
C ALA A 277 10.48 2.40 15.63
N GLN A 278 11.34 3.05 14.82
CA GLN A 278 12.22 4.11 15.29
C GLN A 278 11.45 5.28 15.89
N VAL A 279 10.42 5.78 15.19
CA VAL A 279 9.61 6.92 15.65
C VAL A 279 8.86 6.55 16.92
N SER A 280 8.25 5.38 16.99
CA SER A 280 7.54 4.90 18.20
C SER A 280 8.46 4.78 19.41
N LEU A 281 9.66 4.22 19.23
CA LEU A 281 10.67 4.13 20.29
C LEU A 281 11.08 5.52 20.78
N LEU A 282 11.40 6.45 19.87
CA LEU A 282 11.80 7.81 20.23
C LEU A 282 10.69 8.56 20.98
N ARG A 283 9.43 8.40 20.58
CA ARG A 283 8.28 8.99 21.28
C ARG A 283 8.15 8.41 22.68
N THR A 284 8.27 7.10 22.84
CA THR A 284 8.23 6.41 24.15
C THR A 284 9.34 6.94 25.07
N PHE A 285 10.59 7.02 24.60
CA PHE A 285 11.71 7.56 25.39
C PHE A 285 11.49 9.02 25.79
N ASN A 286 10.90 9.82 24.89
CA ASN A 286 10.58 11.22 25.16
C ASN A 286 9.25 11.44 25.89
N LYS A 287 8.58 10.37 26.36
CA LYS A 287 7.27 10.40 27.03
C LYS A 287 6.19 11.13 26.23
N LYS A 288 6.26 11.07 24.90
CA LYS A 288 5.26 11.64 23.99
C LYS A 288 4.26 10.59 23.56
N PRO A 289 2.98 10.93 23.39
CA PRO A 289 1.99 10.04 22.80
C PRO A 289 2.44 9.61 21.39
N PHE A 290 2.19 8.33 21.03
CA PHE A 290 2.68 7.79 19.75
C PHE A 290 1.95 8.35 18.51
N TRP A 291 0.77 8.97 18.69
CA TRP A 291 -0.05 9.56 17.62
C TRP A 291 0.26 11.02 17.29
N ILE A 292 1.13 11.68 18.06
CA ILE A 292 1.53 13.07 17.77
C ILE A 292 2.57 13.06 16.64
N GLY A 293 2.35 13.86 15.60
CA GLY A 293 3.29 14.05 14.50
C GLY A 293 4.63 14.61 14.97
N ASP A 294 5.72 14.16 14.35
CA ASP A 294 7.05 14.73 14.61
C ASP A 294 7.94 14.69 13.35
N THR A 295 9.14 15.25 13.46
CA THR A 295 10.12 15.28 12.37
C THR A 295 11.25 14.26 12.55
N ASN A 296 11.05 13.18 13.31
CA ASN A 296 12.09 12.17 13.57
C ASN A 296 12.08 10.99 12.59
N HIS A 297 11.27 11.05 11.54
CA HIS A 297 11.25 10.07 10.47
C HIS A 297 12.58 9.95 9.75
N LEU A 298 12.88 8.78 9.17
CA LEU A 298 14.10 8.53 8.39
C LEU A 298 14.32 9.59 7.31
N SER A 299 13.26 9.96 6.59
CA SER A 299 13.28 11.00 5.56
C SER A 299 13.75 12.36 6.08
N HIS A 300 13.22 12.81 7.22
CA HIS A 300 13.62 14.07 7.84
C HIS A 300 15.04 14.01 8.43
N ARG A 301 15.48 12.86 8.91
CA ARG A 301 16.87 12.69 9.40
C ARG A 301 17.86 12.79 8.26
N LEU A 302 17.55 12.22 7.09
CA LEU A 302 18.38 12.37 5.89
C LEU A 302 18.50 13.82 5.44
N THR A 303 17.44 14.61 5.56
CA THR A 303 17.52 16.05 5.23
C THR A 303 18.35 16.84 6.26
N ARG A 304 18.32 16.46 7.55
CA ARG A 304 19.17 17.11 8.58
C ARG A 304 20.66 16.89 8.36
N ILE A 305 21.05 15.79 7.75
CA ILE A 305 22.48 15.52 7.39
C ILE A 305 22.88 16.13 6.05
N GLY A 306 22.03 17.00 5.44
CA GLY A 306 22.38 17.82 4.28
C GLY A 306 21.83 17.32 2.93
N LEU A 307 21.05 16.21 2.87
CA LEU A 307 20.41 15.83 1.62
C LEU A 307 19.19 16.72 1.35
N ASN A 308 19.00 17.12 0.08
CA ASN A 308 17.70 17.68 -0.30
C ASN A 308 16.62 16.61 -0.30
N ARG A 309 15.33 17.00 -0.21
CA ARG A 309 14.18 16.10 -0.11
C ARG A 309 14.13 15.07 -1.23
N THR A 310 14.33 15.50 -2.47
CA THR A 310 14.33 14.61 -3.64
C THR A 310 15.39 13.51 -3.50
N ARG A 311 16.62 13.88 -3.09
CA ARG A 311 17.71 12.91 -2.89
C ARG A 311 17.43 11.98 -1.70
N ALA A 312 16.86 12.48 -0.62
CA ALA A 312 16.47 11.67 0.53
C ALA A 312 15.43 10.59 0.13
N VAL A 313 14.40 10.98 -0.64
CA VAL A 313 13.38 10.05 -1.15
C VAL A 313 14.00 9.02 -2.10
N LEU A 314 14.81 9.44 -3.07
CA LEU A 314 15.47 8.52 -4.01
C LEU A 314 16.40 7.53 -3.28
N LEU A 315 17.09 7.96 -2.25
CA LEU A 315 17.93 7.09 -1.42
C LEU A 315 17.10 6.06 -0.66
N LEU A 316 15.95 6.44 -0.11
CA LEU A 316 15.03 5.52 0.55
C LEU A 316 14.40 4.52 -0.44
N TRP A 317 14.08 4.95 -1.66
CA TRP A 317 13.65 4.03 -2.73
C TRP A 317 14.75 3.02 -3.08
N LEU A 318 16.00 3.47 -3.19
CA LEU A 318 17.14 2.59 -3.46
C LEU A 318 17.30 1.56 -2.33
N PHE A 319 17.23 1.98 -1.07
CA PHE A 319 17.31 1.04 0.05
C PHE A 319 16.11 0.08 0.08
N ALA A 320 14.89 0.56 -0.19
CA ALA A 320 13.72 -0.32 -0.31
C ALA A 320 13.90 -1.37 -1.41
N ALA A 321 14.44 -0.98 -2.57
CA ALA A 321 14.70 -1.90 -3.67
C ALA A 321 15.80 -2.92 -3.33
N ILE A 322 16.93 -2.48 -2.75
CA ILE A 322 18.05 -3.36 -2.40
C ILE A 322 17.65 -4.35 -1.30
N ILE A 323 17.08 -3.84 -0.18
CA ILE A 323 16.71 -4.69 0.94
C ILE A 323 15.56 -5.62 0.53
N GLY A 324 14.57 -5.09 -0.20
CA GLY A 324 13.45 -5.88 -0.69
C GLY A 324 13.86 -6.95 -1.70
N ALA A 325 14.87 -6.69 -2.54
CA ALA A 325 15.39 -7.69 -3.49
C ALA A 325 15.97 -8.92 -2.77
N VAL A 326 16.49 -8.76 -1.54
CA VAL A 326 16.95 -9.91 -0.73
C VAL A 326 15.81 -10.90 -0.50
N ALA A 327 14.57 -10.43 -0.37
CA ALA A 327 13.41 -11.29 -0.20
C ALA A 327 13.16 -12.28 -1.37
N CYS A 328 13.64 -11.94 -2.57
CA CYS A 328 13.53 -12.84 -3.73
C CYS A 328 14.48 -14.05 -3.65
N TRP A 329 15.48 -14.01 -2.78
CA TRP A 329 16.47 -15.07 -2.59
C TRP A 329 16.17 -15.96 -1.36
N LEU A 330 15.31 -15.48 -0.46
CA LEU A 330 14.85 -16.24 0.72
C LEU A 330 13.86 -17.33 0.34
#